data_fc6c7d64dc4ba53c33da4a234b870f58
#
_entry.id   fc6c7d64dc4ba53c33da4a234b870f58
#
_cell.length_a   1.000
_cell.length_b   1.000
_cell.length_c   1.000
_cell.angle_alpha   90.00
_cell.angle_beta   90.00
_cell.angle_gamma   90.00
#
_symmetry.space_group_name_H-M   'P 1'
#
loop_
_entity.id
_entity.type
_entity.pdbx_description
1 polymer ?
#
loop_
_entity_poly.entity_id
_entity_poly.type
_entity_poly.pdbx_seq_one_letter_code
_entity_poly.pdbx_strand_id
1 'polypeptide(L)'
;MTQTGPAATDEILLPPSWRELNHGDSLLFGLDSLELHLIPGSRFEAVADAVGTLRESTYRKQISGSGNTRDLDGRDAYYDHLILVEPSSEVLAGCARLQFIPQFTERLELPSSQQSYLEHVYPGIKALLAKQIHHGEIGRVALAQRFQRKPHSLMALFRGGLLIAAHSGFHLLHGLVSYNHFAQSEAVNTAFLSALMRPPYRNPNTALPPPRHPINAIKSDDSLHPVGNVQALEMEIRKNHDDNFRLPVLLRQYFNLMGAKVCDLSLARDFNQITEILVAVDLAQLPKERLGFFIDVEHHPVYQQFSWYRGTE
;
A
#
# COMPACT_ATOMS: atom_id res chain seq x y z
N MET A 1 -1.89 41.01 20.26
CA MET A 1 -3.03 40.07 20.28
C MET A 1 -3.24 39.62 18.84
N THR A 2 -2.58 38.53 18.46
CA THR A 2 -2.73 37.91 17.14
C THR A 2 -3.86 36.87 17.26
N GLN A 3 -5.00 37.19 16.66
CA GLN A 3 -6.09 36.25 16.50
C GLN A 3 -5.59 35.09 15.61
N THR A 4 -5.34 33.94 16.21
CA THR A 4 -5.23 32.68 15.49
C THR A 4 -6.65 32.30 15.06
N GLY A 5 -6.98 32.60 13.80
CA GLY A 5 -8.18 32.06 13.18
C GLY A 5 -8.18 30.52 13.28
N PRO A 6 -9.36 29.86 13.29
CA PRO A 6 -9.43 28.43 13.32
C PRO A 6 -8.65 27.89 12.12
N ALA A 7 -7.74 26.93 12.40
CA ALA A 7 -7.04 26.20 11.35
C ALA A 7 -8.09 25.65 10.40
N ALA A 8 -7.99 26.01 9.11
CA ALA A 8 -8.87 25.45 8.09
C ALA A 8 -8.81 23.93 8.22
N THR A 9 -9.93 23.31 8.43
CA THR A 9 -10.04 21.85 8.48
C THR A 9 -9.66 21.35 7.11
N ASP A 10 -8.54 20.59 7.02
CA ASP A 10 -8.06 19.90 5.81
C ASP A 10 -9.05 18.80 5.38
N GLU A 11 -10.34 19.04 5.48
CA GLU A 11 -11.41 18.11 5.15
C GLU A 11 -11.67 18.16 3.65
N ILE A 12 -11.48 17.03 2.99
CA ILE A 12 -11.73 16.89 1.56
C ILE A 12 -13.11 16.29 1.41
N LEU A 13 -14.05 17.08 0.91
CA LEU A 13 -15.39 16.63 0.60
C LEU A 13 -15.43 15.88 -0.72
N LEU A 14 -16.25 14.86 -0.77
CA LEU A 14 -16.55 14.18 -2.02
C LEU A 14 -17.48 15.06 -2.88
N PRO A 15 -17.30 15.05 -4.21
CA PRO A 15 -18.13 15.84 -5.11
C PRO A 15 -19.56 15.29 -5.17
N PRO A 16 -20.56 16.10 -5.61
CA PRO A 16 -21.95 15.63 -5.77
C PRO A 16 -22.10 14.37 -6.63
N SER A 17 -21.25 14.18 -7.63
CA SER A 17 -21.16 12.97 -8.47
C SER A 17 -20.89 11.69 -7.68
N TRP A 18 -20.34 11.81 -6.47
CA TRP A 18 -20.19 10.69 -5.55
C TRP A 18 -21.50 9.99 -5.23
N ARG A 19 -22.59 10.75 -5.10
CA ARG A 19 -23.92 10.19 -4.80
C ARG A 19 -24.44 9.27 -5.88
N GLU A 20 -24.03 9.50 -7.13
CA GLU A 20 -24.37 8.64 -8.26
C GLU A 20 -23.60 7.31 -8.24
N LEU A 21 -22.41 7.30 -7.60
CA LEU A 21 -21.59 6.10 -7.41
C LEU A 21 -21.98 5.30 -6.19
N ASN A 22 -22.56 5.95 -5.19
CA ASN A 22 -22.94 5.37 -3.89
C ASN A 22 -24.30 4.64 -3.96
N HIS A 23 -24.54 3.89 -5.02
CA HIS A 23 -25.68 2.99 -5.09
C HIS A 23 -25.19 1.60 -4.67
N GLY A 24 -25.66 1.08 -3.55
CA GLY A 24 -25.48 -0.26 -2.98
C GLY A 24 -24.41 -1.21 -3.50
N ASP A 25 -24.16 -1.17 -4.80
CA ASP A 25 -23.19 -2.04 -5.50
C ASP A 25 -21.72 -1.68 -5.25
N SER A 26 -21.42 -0.47 -4.79
CA SER A 26 -20.02 -0.04 -4.49
C SER A 26 -19.62 -0.28 -3.04
N LEU A 27 -20.58 -0.37 -2.12
CA LEU A 27 -20.32 -0.55 -0.69
C LEU A 27 -19.79 -1.95 -0.42
N LEU A 28 -18.56 -2.04 0.13
CA LEU A 28 -18.00 -3.31 0.59
C LEU A 28 -18.44 -3.64 2.00
N PHE A 29 -18.30 -2.70 2.93
CA PHE A 29 -18.74 -2.80 4.31
C PHE A 29 -18.68 -1.46 5.04
N GLY A 30 -19.41 -1.37 6.16
CA GLY A 30 -19.27 -0.31 7.16
C GLY A 30 -18.39 -0.75 8.32
N LEU A 31 -17.64 0.19 8.90
CA LEU A 31 -16.85 -0.02 10.11
C LEU A 31 -16.88 1.25 10.97
N ASP A 32 -17.51 1.18 12.14
CA ASP A 32 -17.82 2.33 12.99
C ASP A 32 -18.62 3.41 12.22
N SER A 33 -18.07 4.62 12.13
CA SER A 33 -18.66 5.75 11.37
C SER A 33 -18.16 5.85 9.93
N LEU A 34 -17.46 4.84 9.43
CA LEU A 34 -16.85 4.85 8.10
C LEU A 34 -17.46 3.78 7.21
N GLU A 35 -17.52 4.07 5.93
CA GLU A 35 -17.89 3.14 4.87
C GLU A 35 -16.76 2.98 3.87
N LEU A 36 -16.50 1.75 3.46
CA LEU A 36 -15.53 1.44 2.43
C LEU A 36 -16.24 1.04 1.14
N HIS A 37 -15.88 1.73 0.07
CA HIS A 37 -16.43 1.50 -1.26
C HIS A 37 -15.35 1.05 -2.23
N LEU A 38 -15.74 0.25 -3.23
CA LEU A 38 -14.93 -0.12 -4.38
C LEU A 38 -15.45 0.59 -5.63
N ILE A 39 -14.61 1.42 -6.24
CA ILE A 39 -14.93 2.16 -7.45
C ILE A 39 -14.07 1.63 -8.59
N PRO A 40 -14.67 1.06 -9.65
CA PRO A 40 -13.92 0.64 -10.83
C PRO A 40 -13.18 1.80 -11.50
N GLY A 41 -12.02 1.55 -12.08
CA GLY A 41 -11.21 2.57 -12.78
C GLY A 41 -11.99 3.32 -13.86
N SER A 42 -12.94 2.66 -14.52
CA SER A 42 -13.81 3.28 -15.54
C SER A 42 -14.76 4.35 -14.96
N ARG A 43 -14.98 4.36 -13.65
CA ARG A 43 -15.84 5.33 -12.93
C ARG A 43 -15.04 6.26 -12.01
N PHE A 44 -13.71 6.14 -11.99
CA PHE A 44 -12.84 6.87 -11.07
C PHE A 44 -12.91 8.39 -11.25
N GLU A 45 -13.14 8.87 -12.48
CA GLU A 45 -13.22 10.30 -12.81
C GLU A 45 -14.19 11.05 -11.89
N ALA A 46 -15.27 10.41 -11.47
CA ALA A 46 -16.27 11.01 -10.59
C ALA A 46 -15.74 11.41 -9.20
N VAL A 47 -14.62 10.84 -8.74
CA VAL A 47 -13.98 11.13 -7.44
C VAL A 47 -12.51 11.53 -7.58
N ALA A 48 -11.99 11.60 -8.80
CA ALA A 48 -10.57 11.78 -9.09
C ALA A 48 -9.97 13.01 -8.41
N ASP A 49 -10.65 14.16 -8.48
CA ASP A 49 -10.18 15.41 -7.90
C ASP A 49 -10.01 15.33 -6.37
N ALA A 50 -10.99 14.76 -5.68
CA ALA A 50 -10.93 14.60 -4.23
C ALA A 50 -9.81 13.62 -3.84
N VAL A 51 -9.73 12.48 -4.54
CA VAL A 51 -8.71 11.45 -4.28
C VAL A 51 -7.31 11.97 -4.59
N GLY A 52 -7.12 12.64 -5.73
CA GLY A 52 -5.83 13.22 -6.11
C GLY A 52 -5.35 14.29 -5.11
N THR A 53 -6.27 15.11 -4.61
CA THR A 53 -5.98 16.13 -3.57
C THR A 53 -5.58 15.44 -2.25
N LEU A 54 -6.30 14.40 -1.83
CA LEU A 54 -5.97 13.64 -0.63
C LEU A 54 -4.58 13.02 -0.73
N ARG A 55 -4.28 12.34 -1.83
CA ARG A 55 -2.99 11.70 -2.08
C ARG A 55 -1.86 12.71 -2.00
N GLU A 56 -1.93 13.78 -2.80
CA GLU A 56 -0.87 14.79 -2.84
C GLU A 56 -0.67 15.45 -1.48
N SER A 57 -1.74 15.88 -0.80
CA SER A 57 -1.63 16.52 0.53
C SER A 57 -1.02 15.58 1.57
N THR A 58 -1.36 14.29 1.53
CA THR A 58 -0.82 13.26 2.44
C THR A 58 0.66 12.99 2.14
N TYR A 59 1.01 12.80 0.88
CA TYR A 59 2.38 12.44 0.47
C TYR A 59 3.33 13.62 0.63
N ARG A 60 2.89 14.84 0.34
CA ARG A 60 3.69 16.05 0.52
C ARG A 60 4.14 16.24 1.97
N LYS A 61 3.28 15.92 2.94
CA LYS A 61 3.64 15.94 4.38
C LYS A 61 4.73 14.93 4.73
N GLN A 62 4.93 13.90 3.89
CA GLN A 62 5.97 12.87 4.03
C GLN A 62 7.15 13.08 3.07
N ILE A 63 7.20 14.23 2.39
CA ILE A 63 8.22 14.58 1.37
C ILE A 63 8.20 13.61 0.17
N SER A 64 7.09 12.90 -0.03
CA SER A 64 6.89 11.96 -1.13
C SER A 64 5.84 12.43 -2.15
N GLY A 65 5.40 13.69 -2.07
CA GLY A 65 4.47 14.26 -3.04
C GLY A 65 5.10 14.48 -4.41
N SER A 66 4.26 14.50 -5.45
CA SER A 66 4.68 14.76 -6.83
C SER A 66 5.04 16.23 -7.09
N GLY A 67 4.66 17.13 -6.19
CA GLY A 67 4.78 18.58 -6.37
C GLY A 67 3.62 19.23 -7.14
N ASN A 68 2.72 18.43 -7.70
CA ASN A 68 1.51 18.90 -8.39
C ASN A 68 0.43 19.29 -7.38
N THR A 69 -0.67 19.89 -7.86
CA THR A 69 -1.83 20.17 -7.00
C THR A 69 -2.58 18.91 -6.59
N ARG A 70 -2.48 17.84 -7.40
CA ARG A 70 -3.14 16.53 -7.23
C ARG A 70 -2.20 15.42 -7.68
N ASP A 71 -2.18 14.30 -6.94
CA ASP A 71 -1.49 13.07 -7.35
C ASP A 71 -2.46 12.21 -8.17
N LEU A 72 -2.48 12.47 -9.46
CA LEU A 72 -3.23 11.73 -10.47
C LEU A 72 -2.32 11.38 -11.63
N ASP A 73 -2.47 10.19 -12.16
CA ASP A 73 -1.80 9.76 -13.38
C ASP A 73 -2.76 8.95 -14.29
N GLY A 74 -2.42 8.82 -15.56
CA GLY A 74 -3.25 8.07 -16.53
C GLY A 74 -3.45 6.60 -16.16
N ARG A 75 -2.66 6.06 -15.23
CA ARG A 75 -2.79 4.69 -14.75
C ARG A 75 -4.02 4.51 -13.86
N ASP A 76 -4.52 5.57 -13.22
CA ASP A 76 -5.68 5.47 -12.33
C ASP A 76 -6.91 4.85 -13.02
N ALA A 77 -7.06 5.04 -14.33
CA ALA A 77 -8.13 4.42 -15.13
C ALA A 77 -8.03 2.87 -15.23
N TYR A 78 -6.87 2.30 -14.90
CA TYR A 78 -6.59 0.87 -14.97
C TYR A 78 -6.55 0.18 -13.61
N TYR A 79 -6.90 0.90 -12.55
CA TYR A 79 -7.00 0.38 -11.18
C TYR A 79 -8.43 0.47 -10.70
N ASP A 80 -8.81 -0.44 -9.84
CA ASP A 80 -9.97 -0.26 -8.97
C ASP A 80 -9.55 0.51 -7.73
N HIS A 81 -10.44 1.35 -7.21
CA HIS A 81 -10.13 2.26 -6.11
C HIS A 81 -10.96 1.94 -4.88
N LEU A 82 -10.28 1.74 -3.76
CA LEU A 82 -10.88 1.74 -2.44
C LEU A 82 -11.04 3.18 -1.97
N ILE A 83 -12.26 3.56 -1.65
CA ILE A 83 -12.63 4.89 -1.17
C ILE A 83 -13.25 4.73 0.21
N LEU A 84 -12.57 5.25 1.24
CA LEU A 84 -13.04 5.26 2.63
C LEU A 84 -13.71 6.58 2.91
N VAL A 85 -14.94 6.56 3.35
CA VAL A 85 -15.81 7.74 3.50
C VAL A 85 -16.37 7.81 4.91
N GLU A 86 -16.51 9.01 5.46
CA GLU A 86 -17.39 9.29 6.59
C GLU A 86 -18.74 9.78 6.02
N PRO A 87 -19.76 8.92 5.94
CA PRO A 87 -20.97 9.22 5.15
C PRO A 87 -21.80 10.38 5.72
N SER A 88 -21.77 10.59 7.05
CA SER A 88 -22.52 11.68 7.70
C SER A 88 -22.08 13.09 7.28
N SER A 89 -20.83 13.23 6.84
CA SER A 89 -20.22 14.49 6.43
C SER A 89 -19.76 14.48 4.97
N GLU A 90 -19.90 13.38 4.27
CA GLU A 90 -19.38 13.15 2.91
C GLU A 90 -17.86 13.44 2.78
N VAL A 91 -17.12 13.24 3.88
CA VAL A 91 -15.68 13.49 3.92
C VAL A 91 -14.92 12.26 3.46
N LEU A 92 -13.99 12.46 2.54
CA LEU A 92 -13.04 11.44 2.11
C LEU A 92 -12.03 11.18 3.24
N ALA A 93 -12.16 10.02 3.88
CA ALA A 93 -11.29 9.61 5.00
C ALA A 93 -9.99 8.96 4.53
N GLY A 94 -10.03 8.26 3.40
CA GLY A 94 -8.86 7.59 2.85
C GLY A 94 -9.09 6.94 1.49
N CYS A 95 -8.01 6.49 0.88
CA CYS A 95 -8.07 5.75 -0.37
C CYS A 95 -6.91 4.76 -0.51
N ALA A 96 -7.09 3.80 -1.42
CA ALA A 96 -6.05 2.96 -1.99
C ALA A 96 -6.42 2.60 -3.42
N ARG A 97 -5.49 2.11 -4.24
CA ARG A 97 -5.81 1.54 -5.55
C ARG A 97 -5.29 0.12 -5.67
N LEU A 98 -6.02 -0.71 -6.39
CA LEU A 98 -5.79 -2.13 -6.57
C LEU A 98 -5.79 -2.48 -8.04
N GLN A 99 -4.93 -3.40 -8.46
CA GLN A 99 -4.93 -3.94 -9.82
C GLN A 99 -4.61 -5.41 -9.81
N PHE A 100 -5.45 -6.21 -10.46
CA PHE A 100 -5.26 -7.65 -10.60
C PHE A 100 -4.87 -8.03 -12.03
N ILE A 101 -3.93 -8.96 -12.18
CA ILE A 101 -3.33 -9.30 -13.48
C ILE A 101 -4.32 -9.76 -14.56
N PRO A 102 -5.36 -10.57 -14.29
CA PRO A 102 -6.31 -10.94 -15.34
C PRO A 102 -7.02 -9.77 -16.00
N GLN A 103 -7.25 -8.67 -15.28
CA GLN A 103 -7.83 -7.44 -15.85
C GLN A 103 -6.86 -6.73 -16.80
N PHE A 104 -5.57 -7.07 -16.71
CA PHE A 104 -4.48 -6.46 -17.45
C PHE A 104 -4.34 -6.98 -18.87
N THR A 105 -4.56 -8.29 -19.09
CA THR A 105 -4.35 -8.95 -20.38
C THR A 105 -5.43 -8.60 -21.41
N GLU A 106 -6.56 -8.08 -20.95
CA GLU A 106 -7.70 -7.75 -21.81
C GLU A 106 -7.65 -6.32 -22.40
N ARG A 107 -6.74 -5.44 -21.89
CA ARG A 107 -6.62 -4.05 -22.31
C ARG A 107 -5.29 -3.75 -23.00
N LEU A 108 -5.00 -4.46 -24.07
CA LEU A 108 -3.68 -4.48 -24.75
C LEU A 108 -3.33 -3.22 -25.59
N GLU A 109 -4.13 -2.17 -25.57
CA GLU A 109 -3.89 -1.00 -26.43
C GLU A 109 -2.74 -0.10 -25.97
N LEU A 110 -2.33 -0.17 -24.71
CA LEU A 110 -1.23 0.63 -24.15
C LEU A 110 -0.11 -0.24 -23.60
N PRO A 111 1.14 0.28 -23.60
CA PRO A 111 2.25 -0.39 -22.91
C PRO A 111 1.92 -0.66 -21.44
N SER A 112 2.30 -1.82 -20.91
CA SER A 112 2.02 -2.25 -19.54
C SER A 112 2.52 -1.27 -18.49
N SER A 113 3.63 -0.57 -18.75
CA SER A 113 4.16 0.51 -17.88
C SER A 113 3.27 1.76 -17.79
N GLN A 114 2.37 1.95 -18.75
CA GLN A 114 1.36 3.01 -18.71
C GLN A 114 0.08 2.58 -17.98
N GLN A 115 -0.08 1.29 -17.73
CA GLN A 115 -1.24 0.73 -17.06
C GLN A 115 -0.94 0.37 -15.60
N SER A 116 0.31 0.08 -15.23
CA SER A 116 0.73 -0.35 -13.90
C SER A 116 1.95 0.43 -13.43
N TYR A 117 1.89 0.89 -12.19
CA TYR A 117 3.02 1.56 -11.57
C TYR A 117 4.15 0.57 -11.25
N LEU A 118 3.79 -0.65 -10.82
CA LEU A 118 4.77 -1.71 -10.56
C LEU A 118 5.56 -2.07 -11.83
N GLU A 119 4.89 -2.20 -12.98
CA GLU A 119 5.55 -2.44 -14.27
C GLU A 119 6.36 -1.23 -14.74
N HIS A 120 5.95 -0.01 -14.37
CA HIS A 120 6.72 1.19 -14.65
C HIS A 120 8.05 1.18 -13.89
N VAL A 121 8.04 0.77 -12.62
CA VAL A 121 9.24 0.72 -11.77
C VAL A 121 10.10 -0.50 -12.09
N TYR A 122 9.50 -1.67 -12.31
CA TYR A 122 10.15 -2.96 -12.58
C TYR A 122 9.71 -3.50 -13.96
N PRO A 123 10.34 -3.05 -15.06
CA PRO A 123 9.95 -3.48 -16.40
C PRO A 123 10.05 -5.00 -16.59
N GLY A 124 8.96 -5.63 -17.02
CA GLY A 124 8.87 -7.08 -17.20
C GLY A 124 8.37 -7.87 -15.99
N ILE A 125 8.09 -7.20 -14.85
CA ILE A 125 7.61 -7.87 -13.65
C ILE A 125 6.26 -8.55 -13.87
N LYS A 126 5.39 -7.96 -14.64
CA LYS A 126 4.06 -8.53 -14.93
C LYS A 126 4.15 -9.83 -15.74
N ALA A 127 5.03 -9.88 -16.73
CA ALA A 127 5.28 -11.09 -17.49
C ALA A 127 5.88 -12.21 -16.62
N LEU A 128 6.71 -11.84 -15.65
CA LEU A 128 7.25 -12.78 -14.66
C LEU A 128 6.15 -13.29 -13.73
N LEU A 129 5.34 -12.39 -13.19
CA LEU A 129 4.30 -12.70 -12.22
C LEU A 129 3.07 -13.37 -12.86
N ALA A 130 2.81 -13.15 -14.15
CA ALA A 130 1.76 -13.86 -14.89
C ALA A 130 1.96 -15.37 -14.91
N LYS A 131 3.17 -15.85 -14.70
CA LYS A 131 3.47 -17.28 -14.50
C LYS A 131 3.03 -17.79 -13.12
N GLN A 132 2.84 -16.89 -12.17
CA GLN A 132 2.31 -17.15 -10.84
C GLN A 132 0.86 -16.70 -10.86
N ILE A 133 -0.01 -17.63 -11.13
CA ILE A 133 -1.45 -17.43 -11.34
C ILE A 133 -2.06 -16.76 -10.12
N HIS A 134 -2.25 -15.60 -9.82
CA HIS A 134 -2.94 -14.98 -8.67
C HIS A 134 -2.17 -13.83 -8.00
N HIS A 135 -1.75 -12.89 -8.82
CA HIS A 135 -1.01 -11.71 -8.36
C HIS A 135 -1.84 -10.43 -8.43
N GLY A 136 -1.77 -9.61 -7.40
CA GLY A 136 -2.33 -8.27 -7.35
C GLY A 136 -1.28 -7.20 -7.00
N GLU A 137 -1.53 -5.98 -7.42
CA GLU A 137 -0.80 -4.78 -7.02
C GLU A 137 -1.69 -3.90 -6.15
N ILE A 138 -1.16 -3.44 -5.00
CA ILE A 138 -1.81 -2.45 -4.15
C ILE A 138 -0.90 -1.22 -4.04
N GLY A 139 -1.48 -0.04 -4.13
CA GLY A 139 -0.71 1.19 -4.04
C GLY A 139 -1.56 2.41 -3.69
N ARG A 140 -0.90 3.56 -3.62
CA ARG A 140 -1.54 4.85 -3.35
C ARG A 140 -2.40 4.86 -2.08
N VAL A 141 -1.98 4.14 -1.03
CA VAL A 141 -2.64 4.16 0.28
C VAL A 141 -2.45 5.54 0.91
N ALA A 142 -3.53 6.25 1.13
CA ALA A 142 -3.54 7.57 1.77
C ALA A 142 -4.70 7.69 2.75
N LEU A 143 -4.46 8.37 3.87
CA LEU A 143 -5.46 8.71 4.88
C LEU A 143 -5.42 10.21 5.15
N ALA A 144 -6.57 10.86 5.20
CA ALA A 144 -6.69 12.24 5.65
C ALA A 144 -6.20 12.38 7.09
N GLN A 145 -5.60 13.51 7.41
CA GLN A 145 -4.84 13.70 8.65
C GLN A 145 -5.61 13.34 9.93
N ARG A 146 -6.89 13.71 10.00
CA ARG A 146 -7.73 13.42 11.17
C ARG A 146 -8.00 11.92 11.35
N PHE A 147 -7.88 11.12 10.26
CA PHE A 147 -8.12 9.67 10.26
C PHE A 147 -6.83 8.85 10.44
N GLN A 148 -5.64 9.46 10.29
CA GLN A 148 -4.36 8.75 10.48
C GLN A 148 -4.14 8.23 11.90
N ARG A 149 -4.78 8.88 12.90
CA ARG A 149 -4.71 8.48 14.31
C ARG A 149 -5.84 7.55 14.74
N LYS A 150 -6.79 7.26 13.85
CA LYS A 150 -7.88 6.32 14.10
C LYS A 150 -7.45 4.92 13.62
N PRO A 151 -7.25 3.94 14.50
CA PRO A 151 -6.74 2.61 14.12
C PRO A 151 -7.58 1.94 13.02
N HIS A 152 -8.89 2.09 13.09
CA HIS A 152 -9.84 1.47 12.18
C HIS A 152 -9.76 1.98 10.73
N SER A 153 -9.26 3.21 10.50
CA SER A 153 -9.19 3.78 9.15
C SER A 153 -8.22 3.03 8.23
N LEU A 154 -6.99 2.80 8.69
CA LEU A 154 -6.01 2.03 7.93
C LEU A 154 -6.42 0.55 7.82
N MET A 155 -6.99 0.03 8.90
CA MET A 155 -7.50 -1.35 8.95
C MET A 155 -8.64 -1.59 7.96
N ALA A 156 -9.53 -0.60 7.76
CA ALA A 156 -10.59 -0.68 6.77
C ALA A 156 -10.03 -0.82 5.35
N LEU A 157 -9.02 -0.01 4.98
CA LEU A 157 -8.36 -0.11 3.68
C LEU A 157 -7.66 -1.46 3.49
N PHE A 158 -6.96 -1.96 4.51
CA PHE A 158 -6.33 -3.28 4.47
C PHE A 158 -7.37 -4.39 4.33
N ARG A 159 -8.40 -4.37 5.16
CA ARG A 159 -9.49 -5.33 5.10
C ARG A 159 -10.13 -5.36 3.71
N GLY A 160 -10.43 -4.19 3.12
CA GLY A 160 -10.99 -4.10 1.79
C GLY A 160 -10.08 -4.71 0.72
N GLY A 161 -8.79 -4.36 0.73
CA GLY A 161 -7.81 -4.93 -0.21
C GLY A 161 -7.70 -6.45 -0.10
N LEU A 162 -7.64 -6.98 1.13
CA LEU A 162 -7.59 -8.42 1.37
C LEU A 162 -8.89 -9.14 0.98
N LEU A 163 -10.04 -8.53 1.27
CA LEU A 163 -11.35 -9.07 0.90
C LEU A 163 -11.48 -9.21 -0.61
N ILE A 164 -11.10 -8.18 -1.36
CA ILE A 164 -11.16 -8.20 -2.82
C ILE A 164 -10.16 -9.21 -3.39
N ALA A 165 -8.92 -9.24 -2.86
CA ALA A 165 -7.93 -10.22 -3.29
C ALA A 165 -8.43 -11.65 -3.11
N ALA A 166 -8.98 -11.96 -1.95
CA ALA A 166 -9.53 -13.27 -1.63
C ALA A 166 -10.72 -13.63 -2.53
N HIS A 167 -11.68 -12.71 -2.72
CA HIS A 167 -12.81 -12.93 -3.61
C HIS A 167 -12.40 -13.19 -5.06
N SER A 168 -11.37 -12.49 -5.51
CA SER A 168 -10.85 -12.62 -6.87
C SER A 168 -9.93 -13.83 -7.02
N GLY A 169 -9.70 -14.62 -5.97
CA GLY A 169 -8.80 -15.77 -5.98
C GLY A 169 -7.31 -15.41 -6.00
N PHE A 170 -6.96 -14.18 -5.66
CA PHE A 170 -5.58 -13.71 -5.58
C PHE A 170 -5.05 -13.87 -4.15
N HIS A 171 -3.87 -14.46 -4.01
CA HIS A 171 -3.24 -14.59 -2.70
C HIS A 171 -1.90 -13.86 -2.57
N LEU A 172 -1.27 -13.49 -3.69
CA LEU A 172 0.00 -12.77 -3.68
C LEU A 172 -0.23 -11.29 -4.05
N LEU A 173 0.09 -10.39 -3.12
CA LEU A 173 -0.04 -8.96 -3.30
C LEU A 173 1.34 -8.30 -3.24
N HIS A 174 1.61 -7.39 -4.18
CA HIS A 174 2.79 -6.54 -4.16
C HIS A 174 2.41 -5.09 -3.96
N GLY A 175 3.28 -4.35 -3.26
CA GLY A 175 3.13 -2.91 -3.06
C GLY A 175 4.48 -2.23 -2.91
N LEU A 176 4.53 -0.95 -3.28
CA LEU A 176 5.68 -0.09 -3.08
C LEU A 176 5.42 0.83 -1.89
N VAL A 177 6.29 0.77 -0.90
CA VAL A 177 6.22 1.59 0.31
C VAL A 177 7.31 2.65 0.27
N SER A 178 6.91 3.91 0.34
CA SER A 178 7.83 5.05 0.35
C SER A 178 8.60 5.13 1.67
N TYR A 179 9.90 5.36 1.57
CA TYR A 179 10.79 5.64 2.68
C TYR A 179 11.58 6.92 2.40
N ASN A 180 11.36 7.93 3.23
CA ASN A 180 12.08 9.20 3.12
C ASN A 180 13.49 9.08 3.69
N HIS A 181 14.44 8.66 2.86
CA HIS A 181 15.83 8.53 3.24
C HIS A 181 16.52 9.88 3.49
N PHE A 182 15.99 11.00 2.96
CA PHE A 182 16.55 12.33 3.22
C PHE A 182 16.32 12.81 4.66
N ALA A 183 15.33 12.25 5.36
CA ALA A 183 15.06 12.57 6.76
C ALA A 183 16.00 11.84 7.73
N GLN A 184 16.88 11.00 7.23
CA GLN A 184 17.73 10.13 8.04
C GLN A 184 19.22 10.34 7.70
N SER A 185 20.11 10.05 8.65
CA SER A 185 21.55 10.02 8.40
C SER A 185 21.94 8.86 7.45
N GLU A 186 23.09 8.98 6.80
CA GLU A 186 23.64 7.90 5.96
C GLU A 186 23.81 6.60 6.78
N ALA A 187 24.23 6.69 8.03
CA ALA A 187 24.39 5.54 8.92
C ALA A 187 23.05 4.83 9.17
N VAL A 188 21.98 5.58 9.51
CA VAL A 188 20.63 5.02 9.68
C VAL A 188 20.12 4.39 8.40
N ASN A 189 20.27 5.07 7.25
CA ASN A 189 19.84 4.55 5.96
C ASN A 189 20.57 3.25 5.61
N THR A 190 21.89 3.20 5.78
CA THR A 190 22.70 2.01 5.53
C THR A 190 22.24 0.86 6.42
N ALA A 191 22.13 1.09 7.73
CA ALA A 191 21.71 0.09 8.69
C ALA A 191 20.31 -0.45 8.36
N PHE A 192 19.34 0.42 8.16
CA PHE A 192 17.95 0.06 7.89
C PHE A 192 17.78 -0.69 6.57
N LEU A 193 18.26 -0.10 5.45
CA LEU A 193 18.05 -0.67 4.13
C LEU A 193 18.85 -1.98 3.94
N SER A 194 20.06 -2.08 4.51
CA SER A 194 20.81 -3.33 4.47
C SER A 194 20.14 -4.45 5.28
N ALA A 195 19.55 -4.13 6.44
CA ALA A 195 18.82 -5.09 7.23
C ALA A 195 17.58 -5.61 6.49
N LEU A 196 16.83 -4.73 5.80
CA LEU A 196 15.67 -5.12 5.01
C LEU A 196 16.00 -6.11 3.87
N MET A 197 17.20 -6.03 3.32
CA MET A 197 17.68 -6.91 2.24
C MET A 197 18.27 -8.23 2.73
N ARG A 198 18.09 -8.58 4.00
CA ARG A 198 18.55 -9.83 4.62
C ARG A 198 17.39 -10.59 5.30
N PRO A 199 17.53 -11.89 5.53
CA PRO A 199 16.62 -12.61 6.41
C PRO A 199 16.56 -11.95 7.80
N PRO A 200 15.41 -11.93 8.47
CA PRO A 200 14.13 -12.55 8.10
C PRO A 200 13.22 -11.67 7.21
N TYR A 201 13.65 -10.46 6.83
CA TYR A 201 12.81 -9.48 6.14
C TYR A 201 12.72 -9.71 4.64
N ARG A 202 13.83 -10.12 4.02
CA ARG A 202 13.90 -10.35 2.57
C ARG A 202 13.11 -11.58 2.16
N ASN A 203 12.42 -11.50 1.03
CA ASN A 203 11.86 -12.65 0.33
C ASN A 203 12.97 -13.43 -0.38
N PRO A 204 13.32 -14.65 0.05
CA PRO A 204 14.43 -15.39 -0.53
C PRO A 204 14.16 -15.91 -1.95
N ASN A 205 12.88 -15.97 -2.35
CA ASN A 205 12.44 -16.67 -3.56
C ASN A 205 12.11 -15.74 -4.74
N THR A 206 12.43 -14.45 -4.64
CA THR A 206 12.01 -13.49 -5.67
C THR A 206 13.15 -13.15 -6.61
N ALA A 207 13.20 -13.81 -7.77
CA ALA A 207 13.96 -13.32 -8.91
C ALA A 207 13.10 -12.25 -9.60
N LEU A 208 13.43 -10.99 -9.43
CA LEU A 208 12.75 -9.85 -10.07
C LEU A 208 13.61 -9.28 -11.19
N PRO A 209 12.99 -8.68 -12.22
CA PRO A 209 13.73 -7.84 -13.14
C PRO A 209 14.34 -6.64 -12.36
N PRO A 210 15.46 -6.10 -12.79
CA PRO A 210 16.05 -4.93 -12.15
C PRO A 210 15.08 -3.73 -12.25
N PRO A 211 15.01 -2.89 -11.20
CA PRO A 211 14.21 -1.68 -11.25
C PRO A 211 14.79 -0.68 -12.27
N ARG A 212 13.93 0.15 -12.83
CA ARG A 212 14.34 1.22 -13.76
C ARG A 212 15.35 2.17 -13.13
N HIS A 213 15.22 2.41 -11.84
CA HIS A 213 16.09 3.28 -11.04
C HIS A 213 16.58 2.52 -9.81
N PRO A 214 17.64 1.71 -9.97
CA PRO A 214 18.20 0.97 -8.85
C PRO A 214 18.82 1.92 -7.83
N ILE A 215 18.79 1.53 -6.56
CA ILE A 215 19.61 2.15 -5.54
C ILE A 215 21.04 1.67 -5.77
N ASN A 216 21.99 2.60 -5.87
CA ASN A 216 23.40 2.26 -5.88
C ASN A 216 23.73 1.42 -4.65
N ALA A 217 24.68 0.49 -4.81
CA ALA A 217 24.97 -0.56 -3.83
C ALA A 217 24.87 -0.08 -2.37
N ILE A 218 23.89 -0.63 -1.65
CA ILE A 218 23.77 -0.40 -0.21
C ILE A 218 24.99 -1.07 0.42
N LYS A 219 25.82 -0.27 1.07
CA LYS A 219 26.93 -0.82 1.85
C LYS A 219 26.36 -1.80 2.86
N SER A 220 26.95 -2.98 2.98
CA SER A 220 26.53 -3.91 4.00
C SER A 220 26.89 -3.35 5.37
N ASP A 221 25.92 -3.29 6.26
CA ASP A 221 26.16 -2.99 7.66
C ASP A 221 26.02 -4.29 8.46
N ASP A 222 27.16 -4.85 8.85
CA ASP A 222 27.19 -6.09 9.62
C ASP A 222 27.06 -5.83 11.13
N SER A 223 26.94 -4.57 11.56
CA SER A 223 26.76 -4.20 12.96
C SER A 223 25.37 -4.55 13.50
N LEU A 224 24.35 -4.62 12.63
CA LEU A 224 23.01 -5.03 12.99
C LEU A 224 22.88 -6.55 12.92
N HIS A 225 22.65 -7.16 14.06
CA HIS A 225 22.28 -8.57 14.10
C HIS A 225 20.85 -8.79 13.55
N PRO A 226 20.61 -9.90 12.82
CA PRO A 226 19.28 -10.25 12.39
C PRO A 226 18.35 -10.38 13.60
N VAL A 227 17.41 -9.47 13.74
CA VAL A 227 16.40 -9.50 14.82
C VAL A 227 15.08 -10.02 14.25
N GLY A 228 14.37 -10.81 15.05
CA GLY A 228 13.25 -11.62 14.57
C GLY A 228 12.01 -10.86 14.09
N ASN A 229 11.87 -9.56 14.43
CA ASN A 229 10.73 -8.74 14.05
C ASN A 229 11.12 -7.27 13.85
N VAL A 230 10.25 -6.51 13.20
CA VAL A 230 10.53 -5.11 12.85
C VAL A 230 10.58 -4.16 14.03
N GLN A 231 9.93 -4.47 15.15
CA GLN A 231 10.05 -3.67 16.37
C GLN A 231 11.46 -3.80 16.96
N ALA A 232 12.00 -5.01 16.98
CA ALA A 232 13.37 -5.24 17.44
C ALA A 232 14.37 -4.55 16.49
N LEU A 233 14.15 -4.56 15.17
CA LEU A 233 14.96 -3.80 14.21
C LEU A 233 14.92 -2.30 14.52
N GLU A 234 13.73 -1.72 14.73
CA GLU A 234 13.61 -0.31 15.11
C GLU A 234 14.36 0.01 16.40
N MET A 235 14.23 -0.84 17.43
CA MET A 235 14.94 -0.68 18.70
C MET A 235 16.45 -0.76 18.53
N GLU A 236 16.95 -1.67 17.71
CA GLU A 236 18.37 -1.85 17.46
C GLU A 236 18.97 -0.63 16.72
N ILE A 237 18.28 -0.12 15.69
CA ILE A 237 18.69 1.09 14.98
C ILE A 237 18.66 2.29 15.93
N ARG A 238 17.64 2.42 16.76
CA ARG A 238 17.57 3.49 17.75
C ARG A 238 18.72 3.46 18.72
N LYS A 239 19.05 2.28 19.23
CA LYS A 239 20.14 2.10 20.20
C LYS A 239 21.52 2.44 19.63
N ASN A 240 21.76 2.08 18.37
CA ASN A 240 23.09 2.12 17.78
C ASN A 240 23.36 3.34 16.88
N HIS A 241 22.30 3.99 16.35
CA HIS A 241 22.45 5.04 15.34
C HIS A 241 21.67 6.32 15.63
N ASP A 242 20.35 6.25 15.93
CA ASP A 242 19.52 7.44 16.19
C ASP A 242 18.31 7.11 17.06
N ASP A 243 18.28 7.62 18.27
CA ASP A 243 17.17 7.45 19.25
C ASP A 243 15.80 7.88 18.70
N ASN A 244 15.77 8.77 17.73
CA ASN A 244 14.53 9.29 17.11
C ASN A 244 14.04 8.45 15.94
N PHE A 245 14.83 7.49 15.47
CA PHE A 245 14.41 6.65 14.34
C PHE A 245 13.05 6.00 14.57
N ARG A 246 12.21 6.03 13.54
CA ARG A 246 10.90 5.36 13.52
C ARG A 246 10.70 4.70 12.16
N LEU A 247 10.27 3.46 12.19
CA LEU A 247 9.84 2.77 10.98
C LEU A 247 8.64 3.48 10.34
N PRO A 248 8.58 3.56 9.00
CA PRO A 248 7.38 3.99 8.31
C PRO A 248 6.16 3.19 8.79
N VAL A 249 5.07 3.89 9.14
CA VAL A 249 3.89 3.25 9.75
C VAL A 249 3.33 2.15 8.86
N LEU A 250 3.19 2.40 7.55
CA LEU A 250 2.71 1.40 6.60
C LEU A 250 3.60 0.17 6.56
N LEU A 251 4.92 0.35 6.50
CA LEU A 251 5.86 -0.77 6.47
C LEU A 251 5.73 -1.63 7.73
N ARG A 252 5.67 -0.98 8.90
CA ARG A 252 5.45 -1.67 10.18
C ARG A 252 4.17 -2.50 10.17
N GLN A 253 3.07 -1.95 9.63
CA GLN A 253 1.80 -2.67 9.56
C GLN A 253 1.85 -3.83 8.58
N TYR A 254 2.45 -3.67 7.42
CA TYR A 254 2.63 -4.75 6.46
C TYR A 254 3.41 -5.93 7.06
N PHE A 255 4.50 -5.67 7.78
CA PHE A 255 5.27 -6.73 8.45
C PHE A 255 4.50 -7.38 9.59
N ASN A 256 3.92 -6.57 10.50
CA ASN A 256 3.30 -7.10 11.71
C ASN A 256 1.98 -7.82 11.44
N LEU A 257 1.15 -7.23 10.57
CA LEU A 257 -0.20 -7.74 10.35
C LEU A 257 -0.26 -8.72 9.19
N MET A 258 0.50 -8.47 8.12
CA MET A 258 0.38 -9.23 6.89
C MET A 258 1.59 -10.14 6.59
N GLY A 259 2.58 -10.19 7.48
CA GLY A 259 3.76 -11.03 7.27
C GLY A 259 4.55 -10.69 6.01
N ALA A 260 4.48 -9.42 5.57
CA ALA A 260 5.14 -8.96 4.35
C ALA A 260 6.63 -9.28 4.33
N LYS A 261 7.16 -9.49 3.14
CA LYS A 261 8.60 -9.63 2.89
C LYS A 261 9.06 -8.59 1.88
N VAL A 262 10.27 -8.09 2.07
CA VAL A 262 10.91 -7.18 1.12
C VAL A 262 11.42 -7.98 -0.07
N CYS A 263 11.05 -7.52 -1.25
CA CYS A 263 11.49 -8.12 -2.51
C CYS A 263 12.70 -7.38 -3.09
N ASP A 264 12.63 -6.04 -3.12
CA ASP A 264 13.69 -5.20 -3.69
C ASP A 264 13.54 -3.73 -3.24
N LEU A 265 14.49 -2.88 -3.65
CA LEU A 265 14.56 -1.45 -3.39
C LEU A 265 14.78 -0.68 -4.68
N SER A 266 14.12 0.47 -4.82
CA SER A 266 14.24 1.37 -5.98
C SER A 266 14.18 2.84 -5.57
N LEU A 267 14.49 3.74 -6.51
CA LEU A 267 14.31 5.19 -6.36
C LEU A 267 13.08 5.64 -7.12
N ALA A 268 12.16 6.32 -6.44
CA ALA A 268 10.98 6.94 -7.01
C ALA A 268 11.32 8.31 -7.61
N ARG A 269 11.74 8.37 -8.86
CA ARG A 269 12.06 9.66 -9.51
C ARG A 269 10.86 10.59 -9.63
N ASP A 270 9.68 10.02 -9.76
CA ASP A 270 8.42 10.78 -9.86
C ASP A 270 7.97 11.35 -8.50
N PHE A 271 8.59 10.90 -7.39
CA PHE A 271 8.26 11.29 -6.01
C PHE A 271 9.51 11.70 -5.24
N ASN A 272 10.09 12.85 -5.60
CA ASN A 272 11.26 13.44 -4.93
C ASN A 272 12.47 12.51 -4.76
N GLN A 273 12.63 11.49 -5.61
CA GLN A 273 13.72 10.51 -5.56
C GLN A 273 13.84 9.77 -4.21
N ILE A 274 12.75 9.64 -3.47
CA ILE A 274 12.75 8.85 -2.24
C ILE A 274 12.97 7.37 -2.53
N THR A 275 13.35 6.60 -1.51
CA THR A 275 13.42 5.15 -1.62
C THR A 275 12.02 4.55 -1.66
N GLU A 276 11.80 3.63 -2.59
CA GLU A 276 10.66 2.72 -2.60
C GLU A 276 11.11 1.32 -2.19
N ILE A 277 10.41 0.76 -1.24
CA ILE A 277 10.60 -0.60 -0.74
C ILE A 277 9.51 -1.47 -1.36
N LEU A 278 9.88 -2.36 -2.28
CA LEU A 278 8.96 -3.33 -2.84
C LEU A 278 8.72 -4.44 -1.82
N VAL A 279 7.47 -4.59 -1.40
CA VAL A 279 7.04 -5.64 -0.49
C VAL A 279 6.07 -6.60 -1.16
N ALA A 280 6.11 -7.86 -0.74
CA ALA A 280 5.12 -8.87 -1.10
C ALA A 280 4.43 -9.40 0.15
N VAL A 281 3.12 -9.63 0.03
CA VAL A 281 2.27 -10.31 1.02
C VAL A 281 1.69 -11.55 0.36
N ASP A 282 1.95 -12.72 0.92
CA ASP A 282 1.33 -13.97 0.49
C ASP A 282 0.24 -14.36 1.49
N LEU A 283 -1.02 -14.17 1.11
CA LEU A 283 -2.17 -14.48 1.95
C LEU A 283 -2.25 -15.96 2.29
N ALA A 284 -1.77 -16.84 1.40
CA ALA A 284 -1.73 -18.29 1.64
C ALA A 284 -0.74 -18.69 2.74
N GLN A 285 0.21 -17.83 3.08
CA GLN A 285 1.17 -18.03 4.17
C GLN A 285 0.72 -17.40 5.50
N LEU A 286 -0.37 -16.64 5.50
CA LEU A 286 -0.88 -16.05 6.74
C LEU A 286 -1.53 -17.12 7.61
N PRO A 287 -1.26 -17.13 8.93
CA PRO A 287 -2.02 -17.94 9.86
C PRO A 287 -3.52 -17.64 9.80
N LYS A 288 -4.38 -18.65 9.94
CA LYS A 288 -5.84 -18.54 9.91
C LYS A 288 -6.34 -17.43 10.85
N GLU A 289 -5.82 -17.40 12.07
CA GLU A 289 -6.21 -16.43 13.09
C GLU A 289 -5.89 -15.00 12.68
N ARG A 290 -4.78 -14.80 11.98
CA ARG A 290 -4.38 -13.49 11.48
C ARG A 290 -5.23 -13.06 10.29
N LEU A 291 -5.52 -13.96 9.39
CA LEU A 291 -6.43 -13.68 8.28
C LEU A 291 -7.85 -13.43 8.79
N GLY A 292 -8.32 -14.22 9.77
CA GLY A 292 -9.62 -14.06 10.42
C GLY A 292 -9.83 -12.73 11.13
N PHE A 293 -8.74 -12.05 11.52
CA PHE A 293 -8.82 -10.68 12.04
C PHE A 293 -9.30 -9.67 10.99
N PHE A 294 -8.96 -9.90 9.72
CA PHE A 294 -9.34 -9.00 8.63
C PHE A 294 -10.65 -9.43 7.97
N ILE A 295 -10.90 -10.73 7.88
CA ILE A 295 -11.94 -11.30 7.04
C ILE A 295 -12.63 -12.44 7.79
N ASP A 296 -13.93 -12.55 7.65
CA ASP A 296 -14.68 -13.70 8.16
C ASP A 296 -14.38 -14.94 7.30
N VAL A 297 -13.37 -15.70 7.74
CA VAL A 297 -12.85 -16.87 7.01
C VAL A 297 -13.87 -18.02 7.02
N GLU A 298 -14.73 -18.11 8.04
CA GLU A 298 -15.63 -19.26 8.22
C GLU A 298 -16.85 -19.20 7.30
N HIS A 299 -17.26 -17.99 6.93
CA HIS A 299 -18.45 -17.77 6.10
C HIS A 299 -18.15 -17.49 4.62
N HIS A 300 -16.86 -17.46 4.23
CA HIS A 300 -16.47 -17.12 2.86
C HIS A 300 -15.91 -18.32 2.12
N PRO A 301 -16.64 -18.92 1.14
CA PRO A 301 -16.20 -20.12 0.40
C PRO A 301 -14.90 -19.93 -0.38
N VAL A 302 -14.50 -18.68 -0.65
CA VAL A 302 -13.22 -18.35 -1.30
C VAL A 302 -12.01 -18.88 -0.55
N TYR A 303 -12.09 -18.99 0.79
CA TYR A 303 -10.97 -19.49 1.62
C TYR A 303 -10.79 -21.00 1.58
N GLN A 304 -11.78 -21.75 1.13
CA GLN A 304 -11.68 -23.19 0.95
C GLN A 304 -10.55 -23.60 -0.01
N GLN A 305 -10.08 -22.67 -0.84
CA GLN A 305 -8.94 -22.90 -1.72
C GLN A 305 -7.57 -22.73 -1.05
N PHE A 306 -7.48 -22.14 0.14
CA PHE A 306 -6.21 -22.01 0.85
C PHE A 306 -5.78 -23.34 1.47
N SER A 307 -4.48 -23.67 1.37
CA SER A 307 -3.93 -24.97 1.78
C SER A 307 -4.18 -25.31 3.26
N TRP A 308 -4.17 -24.32 4.15
CA TRP A 308 -4.44 -24.51 5.58
C TRP A 308 -5.93 -24.76 5.89
N TYR A 309 -6.84 -24.37 5.02
CA TYR A 309 -8.26 -24.68 5.16
C TYR A 309 -8.53 -26.16 4.87
N ARG A 310 -7.81 -26.74 3.90
CA ARG A 310 -7.95 -28.17 3.50
C ARG A 310 -7.30 -29.15 4.47
N GLY A 311 -6.42 -28.69 5.36
CA GLY A 311 -5.73 -29.53 6.33
C GLY A 311 -6.50 -29.82 7.62
N THR A 312 -7.77 -29.41 7.68
CA THR A 312 -8.67 -29.61 8.84
C THR A 312 -9.76 -30.68 8.62
N GLU A 313 -9.65 -31.46 7.52
CA GLU A 313 -10.48 -32.65 7.30
C GLU A 313 -9.86 -33.92 7.88
#